data_6b8be7fc08c60baa3fb8426f29848b11
#
_entry.id   6b8be7fc08c60baa3fb8426f29848b11
#
_cell.length_a   1.000
_cell.length_b   1.000
_cell.length_c   1.000
_cell.angle_alpha   90.00
_cell.angle_beta   90.00
_cell.angle_gamma   90.00
#
_symmetry.space_group_name_H-M   'P 1'
#
loop_
_entity.id
_entity.type
_entity.pdbx_description
1 polymer ?
#
loop_
_entity_poly.entity_id
_entity_poly.type
_entity_poly.pdbx_seq_one_letter_code
_entity_poly.pdbx_strand_id
1 'polypeptide(L)'
;MKTTRDDIRNIAIIAHVDHGKTTLVDELLKQSGVFRDNQEVQDRVMDSNDIERERGITILSKNTAIQYKDIKINIIDTPGHADFGGEVERVLKMVNGVILVVDAFEGVMPQTKFVVMKALALKLPIIVCVNKIDRPEARPNEVIDEVLELFMDLDASEEQRDCPFVFASARDGYAMKDLNDERKDMTPLFETIVNYIPAPTGDPDANTQILISTIDYNEYVGRIGIGKVDNGKIKVNQEAVVVNHHDPDKLEKVRISKLYEFDGLNKVDVAEAKIVSIVAISGIADIHIGDTICSPEAPEAIPFQKISEPTISMNFIVNNSPLAGQEGKFVTSRHIRDRLLRELNTDVSLRVEDTDSPDSFKVSGRGELHLSVLIENMRREGYEFAVSKAEVLYKYDENGKKLEPMELAYIDVPDEFTGAVISKLQQRKGELRNMGSIAGGYTRLEFHIPARGLIGYRGEFMTDTKGNGILNTMFDGYEPYKGEIAYRATGSLIAFESGEAVTYGLFSAQERGTLFIGPGAKVYSGMVIGQCSKSEDIELNVCKKKHLTNTRSSSADEALTLVPPKVLSLEQAIDFIDTDELLEVTPESLRIRKKILDPTLRKRAGFKKN
;
A
#
# COMPACT_ATOMS: atom_id res chain seq x y z
N MET A 1 22.52 -35.08 -2.30
CA MET A 1 21.98 -35.46 -0.96
C MET A 1 21.47 -34.21 -0.24
N LYS A 2 20.25 -34.21 0.29
CA LYS A 2 19.78 -33.04 1.03
C LYS A 2 20.66 -32.77 2.25
N THR A 3 21.14 -31.55 2.38
CA THR A 3 21.97 -31.07 3.50
C THR A 3 21.21 -30.02 4.27
N THR A 4 21.26 -30.06 5.60
CA THR A 4 20.67 -29.05 6.49
C THR A 4 21.68 -27.94 6.76
N ARG A 5 21.25 -26.68 6.70
CA ARG A 5 22.04 -25.49 7.02
C ARG A 5 21.65 -24.99 8.41
N ASP A 6 22.29 -25.58 9.45
CA ASP A 6 22.04 -25.21 10.84
C ASP A 6 22.47 -23.78 11.18
N ASP A 7 23.36 -23.22 10.39
CA ASP A 7 23.93 -21.89 10.50
C ASP A 7 23.01 -20.75 9.95
N ILE A 8 21.84 -21.08 9.42
CA ILE A 8 20.91 -20.09 8.81
C ILE A 8 19.47 -20.32 9.30
N ARG A 9 18.72 -19.22 9.46
CA ARG A 9 17.24 -19.16 9.55
C ARG A 9 16.71 -18.11 8.61
N ASN A 10 15.73 -18.45 7.79
CA ASN A 10 15.04 -17.52 6.91
C ASN A 10 13.64 -17.29 7.45
N ILE A 11 13.30 -16.09 7.87
CA ILE A 11 12.01 -15.75 8.47
C ILE A 11 11.35 -14.56 7.78
N ALA A 12 10.03 -14.56 7.75
CA ALA A 12 9.24 -13.38 7.40
C ALA A 12 8.59 -12.79 8.64
N ILE A 13 8.51 -11.49 8.71
CA ILE A 13 7.73 -10.80 9.76
C ILE A 13 6.47 -10.25 9.12
N ILE A 14 5.33 -10.67 9.65
CA ILE A 14 4.00 -10.27 9.22
C ILE A 14 3.25 -9.59 10.37
N ALA A 15 2.52 -8.54 10.07
CA ALA A 15 1.72 -7.81 11.04
C ALA A 15 0.63 -7.00 10.34
N HIS A 16 -0.40 -6.64 11.10
CA HIS A 16 -1.26 -5.54 10.69
C HIS A 16 -0.50 -4.19 10.75
N VAL A 17 -1.00 -3.21 10.03
CA VAL A 17 -0.51 -1.82 10.09
C VAL A 17 -0.53 -1.36 11.56
N ASP A 18 0.49 -0.64 11.97
CA ASP A 18 0.67 -0.11 13.33
C ASP A 18 0.84 -1.14 14.48
N HIS A 19 0.86 -2.45 14.23
CA HIS A 19 1.16 -3.44 15.29
C HIS A 19 2.64 -3.43 15.75
N GLY A 20 3.48 -2.58 15.15
CA GLY A 20 4.87 -2.38 15.58
C GLY A 20 5.89 -3.28 14.90
N LYS A 21 5.58 -3.81 13.71
CA LYS A 21 6.47 -4.65 12.91
C LYS A 21 7.84 -4.01 12.68
N THR A 22 7.88 -2.79 12.10
CA THR A 22 9.11 -2.06 11.81
C THR A 22 9.93 -1.79 13.08
N THR A 23 9.26 -1.36 14.16
CA THR A 23 9.91 -1.15 15.46
C THR A 23 10.54 -2.43 16.02
N LEU A 24 9.87 -3.58 15.84
CA LEU A 24 10.41 -4.87 16.26
C LEU A 24 11.67 -5.23 15.46
N VAL A 25 11.64 -5.06 14.14
CA VAL A 25 12.81 -5.33 13.27
C VAL A 25 13.98 -4.41 13.62
N ASP A 26 13.71 -3.11 13.83
CA ASP A 26 14.73 -2.14 14.26
C ASP A 26 15.39 -2.57 15.56
N GLU A 27 14.60 -3.04 16.51
CA GLU A 27 15.13 -3.45 17.81
C GLU A 27 15.95 -4.76 17.72
N LEU A 28 15.52 -5.70 16.89
CA LEU A 28 16.30 -6.89 16.58
C LEU A 28 17.64 -6.55 15.92
N LEU A 29 17.66 -5.57 15.00
CA LEU A 29 18.88 -5.07 14.38
C LEU A 29 19.80 -4.40 15.39
N LYS A 30 19.28 -3.56 16.28
CA LYS A 30 20.06 -2.87 17.33
C LYS A 30 20.74 -3.89 18.26
N GLN A 31 19.97 -4.86 18.77
CA GLN A 31 20.47 -5.82 19.75
C GLN A 31 21.32 -6.94 19.14
N SER A 32 21.29 -7.15 17.83
CA SER A 32 22.19 -8.09 17.14
C SER A 32 23.61 -7.56 16.91
N GLY A 33 23.90 -6.30 17.27
CA GLY A 33 25.22 -5.70 17.09
C GLY A 33 25.54 -5.26 15.66
N VAL A 34 24.55 -5.15 14.79
CA VAL A 34 24.71 -4.65 13.42
C VAL A 34 25.16 -3.17 13.40
N PHE A 35 24.76 -2.39 14.41
CA PHE A 35 25.14 -1.00 14.56
C PHE A 35 26.30 -0.86 15.54
N ARG A 36 27.23 0.08 15.29
CA ARG A 36 28.32 0.40 16.22
C ARG A 36 27.78 1.17 17.42
N ASP A 37 28.35 0.96 18.61
CA ASP A 37 27.90 1.54 19.89
C ASP A 37 27.73 3.09 19.89
N ASN A 38 28.37 3.80 18.96
CA ASN A 38 28.31 5.27 18.84
C ASN A 38 27.57 5.75 17.59
N GLN A 39 26.83 4.89 16.89
CA GLN A 39 26.07 5.27 15.71
C GLN A 39 24.67 5.72 16.13
N GLU A 40 24.34 7.00 15.95
CA GLU A 40 22.97 7.47 16.06
C GLU A 40 22.13 6.82 14.95
N VAL A 41 21.29 5.88 15.34
CA VAL A 41 20.39 5.17 14.43
C VAL A 41 19.06 5.91 14.46
N GLN A 42 18.61 6.39 13.32
CA GLN A 42 17.27 6.96 13.19
C GLN A 42 16.24 5.86 13.44
N ASP A 43 15.13 6.20 14.09
CA ASP A 43 14.01 5.27 14.24
C ASP A 43 13.46 4.87 12.86
N ARG A 44 12.95 3.65 12.75
CA ARG A 44 12.41 3.05 11.52
C ARG A 44 13.47 2.96 10.40
N VAL A 45 14.60 2.38 10.71
CA VAL A 45 15.74 2.21 9.78
C VAL A 45 15.35 1.42 8.53
N MET A 46 14.42 0.47 8.67
CA MET A 46 13.88 -0.31 7.55
C MET A 46 12.97 0.50 6.63
N ASP A 47 12.32 1.54 7.12
CA ASP A 47 11.45 2.40 6.30
C ASP A 47 12.32 3.42 5.54
N SER A 48 12.81 3.02 4.36
CA SER A 48 13.71 3.85 3.55
C SER A 48 12.99 4.99 2.83
N ASN A 49 11.65 4.92 2.71
CA ASN A 49 10.81 5.92 2.07
C ASN A 49 10.14 6.82 3.13
N ASP A 50 10.21 8.13 2.95
CA ASP A 50 9.57 9.09 3.86
C ASP A 50 8.06 8.84 4.00
N ILE A 51 7.40 8.36 2.95
CA ILE A 51 5.97 8.01 2.97
C ILE A 51 5.71 6.80 3.88
N GLU A 52 6.57 5.79 3.85
CA GLU A 52 6.47 4.63 4.78
C GLU A 52 6.57 5.11 6.23
N ARG A 53 7.54 6.00 6.52
CA ARG A 53 7.74 6.57 7.86
C ARG A 53 6.55 7.39 8.35
N GLU A 54 6.02 8.25 7.49
CA GLU A 54 4.90 9.14 7.82
C GLU A 54 3.59 8.38 8.02
N ARG A 55 3.35 7.37 7.17
CA ARG A 55 2.11 6.58 7.19
C ARG A 55 2.16 5.37 8.12
N GLY A 56 3.35 5.01 8.60
CA GLY A 56 3.55 3.81 9.44
C GLY A 56 3.33 2.49 8.71
N ILE A 57 3.37 2.47 7.37
CA ILE A 57 3.13 1.27 6.55
C ILE A 57 4.39 0.84 5.81
N THR A 58 4.61 -0.46 5.67
CA THR A 58 5.60 -1.02 4.75
C THR A 58 4.96 -1.17 3.37
N ILE A 59 5.54 -0.56 2.36
CA ILE A 59 5.07 -0.58 0.97
C ILE A 59 5.80 -1.67 0.18
N LEU A 60 7.12 -1.74 0.32
CA LEU A 60 7.97 -2.71 -0.36
C LEU A 60 8.61 -3.68 0.63
N SER A 61 8.66 -4.96 0.25
CA SER A 61 9.38 -5.98 1.01
C SER A 61 10.87 -5.66 1.07
N LYS A 62 11.45 -5.76 2.24
CA LYS A 62 12.88 -5.50 2.48
C LYS A 62 13.56 -6.69 3.10
N ASN A 63 14.78 -6.92 2.68
CA ASN A 63 15.61 -8.00 3.18
C ASN A 63 16.70 -7.44 4.09
N THR A 64 16.86 -8.05 5.25
CA THR A 64 17.95 -7.79 6.16
C THR A 64 18.47 -9.08 6.76
N ALA A 65 19.66 -9.07 7.31
CA ALA A 65 20.23 -10.22 7.98
C ALA A 65 20.89 -9.79 9.29
N ILE A 66 20.68 -10.56 10.33
CA ILE A 66 21.28 -10.36 11.64
C ILE A 66 22.05 -11.59 12.06
N GLN A 67 23.05 -11.40 12.92
CA GLN A 67 23.82 -12.49 13.49
C GLN A 67 23.41 -12.69 14.94
N TYR A 68 22.93 -13.90 15.28
CA TYR A 68 22.69 -14.27 16.66
C TYR A 68 23.50 -15.51 17.02
N LYS A 69 24.49 -15.35 17.89
CA LYS A 69 25.54 -16.37 18.12
C LYS A 69 26.19 -16.76 16.77
N ASP A 70 26.20 -18.06 16.46
CA ASP A 70 26.76 -18.59 15.20
C ASP A 70 25.72 -18.75 14.08
N ILE A 71 24.50 -18.23 14.26
CA ILE A 71 23.38 -18.41 13.33
C ILE A 71 23.06 -17.07 12.66
N LYS A 72 23.08 -17.07 11.32
CA LYS A 72 22.60 -15.97 10.50
C LYS A 72 21.07 -16.06 10.37
N ILE A 73 20.36 -15.02 10.77
CA ILE A 73 18.91 -14.91 10.64
C ILE A 73 18.61 -13.90 9.54
N ASN A 74 18.15 -14.38 8.39
CA ASN A 74 17.63 -13.52 7.33
C ASN A 74 16.18 -13.16 7.66
N ILE A 75 15.88 -11.87 7.69
CA ILE A 75 14.57 -11.32 8.00
C ILE A 75 14.05 -10.65 6.75
N ILE A 76 12.86 -11.05 6.30
CA ILE A 76 12.14 -10.39 5.22
C ILE A 76 10.97 -9.64 5.83
N ASP A 77 11.03 -8.33 5.75
CA ASP A 77 9.92 -7.46 6.14
C ASP A 77 8.86 -7.44 5.05
N THR A 78 7.60 -7.70 5.39
CA THR A 78 6.51 -7.83 4.43
C THR A 78 5.54 -6.66 4.52
N PRO A 79 4.96 -6.21 3.39
CA PRO A 79 3.86 -5.27 3.42
C PRO A 79 2.68 -5.81 4.24
N GLY A 80 2.08 -4.93 5.06
CA GLY A 80 0.91 -5.29 5.88
C GLY A 80 -0.43 -5.06 5.19
N HIS A 81 -0.46 -4.33 4.07
CA HIS A 81 -1.70 -3.94 3.40
C HIS A 81 -2.10 -4.94 2.29
N ALA A 82 -3.41 -5.19 2.15
CA ALA A 82 -3.96 -6.15 1.19
C ALA A 82 -3.60 -5.84 -0.28
N ASP A 83 -3.43 -4.56 -0.64
CA ASP A 83 -3.01 -4.15 -1.99
C ASP A 83 -1.66 -4.75 -2.41
N PHE A 84 -0.84 -5.14 -1.44
CA PHE A 84 0.47 -5.76 -1.65
C PHE A 84 0.48 -7.29 -1.42
N GLY A 85 -0.68 -7.94 -1.35
CA GLY A 85 -0.83 -9.36 -1.01
C GLY A 85 -0.04 -10.32 -1.91
N GLY A 86 0.17 -9.99 -3.18
CA GLY A 86 1.01 -10.79 -4.07
C GLY A 86 2.50 -10.79 -3.71
N GLU A 87 2.99 -9.74 -3.04
CA GLU A 87 4.37 -9.70 -2.53
C GLU A 87 4.53 -10.60 -1.32
N VAL A 88 3.55 -10.58 -0.43
CA VAL A 88 3.53 -11.44 0.76
C VAL A 88 3.68 -12.91 0.38
N GLU A 89 2.92 -13.40 -0.59
CA GLU A 89 2.97 -14.80 -1.00
C GLU A 89 4.34 -15.20 -1.57
N ARG A 90 4.97 -14.31 -2.34
CA ARG A 90 6.32 -14.54 -2.88
C ARG A 90 7.37 -14.60 -1.79
N VAL A 91 7.28 -13.70 -0.82
CA VAL A 91 8.16 -13.68 0.34
C VAL A 91 8.02 -14.94 1.16
N LEU A 92 6.80 -15.40 1.42
CA LEU A 92 6.55 -16.61 2.21
C LEU A 92 7.17 -17.88 1.60
N LYS A 93 7.38 -17.94 0.27
CA LYS A 93 8.09 -19.04 -0.39
C LYS A 93 9.60 -19.03 -0.14
N MET A 94 10.18 -17.90 0.23
CA MET A 94 11.62 -17.80 0.51
C MET A 94 11.99 -18.20 1.94
N VAL A 95 11.03 -18.25 2.86
CA VAL A 95 11.28 -18.41 4.28
C VAL A 95 10.95 -19.80 4.81
N ASN A 96 11.44 -20.10 6.01
CA ASN A 96 11.26 -21.35 6.71
C ASN A 96 10.33 -21.23 7.91
N GLY A 97 9.94 -20.01 8.25
CA GLY A 97 8.98 -19.72 9.30
C GLY A 97 8.58 -18.26 9.33
N VAL A 98 7.60 -17.93 10.13
CA VAL A 98 6.96 -16.63 10.19
C VAL A 98 6.88 -16.15 11.63
N ILE A 99 7.13 -14.85 11.84
CA ILE A 99 6.76 -14.16 13.08
C ILE A 99 5.50 -13.35 12.80
N LEU A 100 4.42 -13.71 13.47
CA LEU A 100 3.17 -12.97 13.46
C LEU A 100 3.17 -11.97 14.63
N VAL A 101 3.24 -10.67 14.32
CA VAL A 101 3.19 -9.61 15.34
C VAL A 101 1.75 -9.14 15.51
N VAL A 102 1.24 -9.22 16.73
CA VAL A 102 -0.13 -8.81 17.10
C VAL A 102 -0.06 -7.79 18.22
N ASP A 103 -0.79 -6.69 18.11
CA ASP A 103 -0.89 -5.69 19.17
C ASP A 103 -1.67 -6.25 20.37
N ALA A 104 -1.11 -6.12 21.58
CA ALA A 104 -1.68 -6.64 22.81
C ALA A 104 -3.03 -6.01 23.20
N PHE A 105 -3.41 -4.88 22.61
CA PHE A 105 -4.70 -4.22 22.82
C PHE A 105 -5.67 -4.46 21.66
N GLU A 106 -5.24 -4.22 20.42
CA GLU A 106 -6.10 -4.32 19.23
C GLU A 106 -6.45 -5.78 18.90
N GLY A 107 -5.53 -6.71 19.17
CA GLY A 107 -5.74 -8.14 18.89
C GLY A 107 -5.65 -8.48 17.39
N VAL A 108 -6.40 -9.51 16.99
CA VAL A 108 -6.39 -10.01 15.61
C VAL A 108 -7.20 -9.10 14.68
N MET A 109 -6.55 -8.58 13.64
CA MET A 109 -7.14 -7.70 12.64
C MET A 109 -7.41 -8.44 11.32
N PRO A 110 -8.42 -8.02 10.52
CA PRO A 110 -8.83 -8.73 9.29
C PRO A 110 -7.71 -8.98 8.28
N GLN A 111 -6.79 -8.02 8.11
CA GLN A 111 -5.64 -8.19 7.20
C GLN A 111 -4.69 -9.31 7.65
N THR A 112 -4.58 -9.53 8.95
CA THR A 112 -3.81 -10.63 9.53
C THR A 112 -4.32 -11.98 9.05
N LYS A 113 -5.64 -12.15 8.92
CA LYS A 113 -6.29 -13.38 8.45
C LYS A 113 -5.77 -13.83 7.09
N PHE A 114 -5.66 -12.91 6.13
CA PHE A 114 -5.17 -13.23 4.78
C PHE A 114 -3.73 -13.76 4.79
N VAL A 115 -2.83 -13.07 5.50
CA VAL A 115 -1.41 -13.44 5.51
C VAL A 115 -1.19 -14.74 6.29
N VAL A 116 -1.89 -14.92 7.40
CA VAL A 116 -1.87 -16.16 8.20
C VAL A 116 -2.40 -17.33 7.38
N MET A 117 -3.51 -17.18 6.67
CA MET A 117 -4.04 -18.20 5.78
C MET A 117 -3.01 -18.69 4.76
N LYS A 118 -2.25 -17.74 4.15
CA LYS A 118 -1.19 -18.10 3.20
C LYS A 118 -0.01 -18.83 3.86
N ALA A 119 0.39 -18.39 5.06
CA ALA A 119 1.45 -19.06 5.81
C ALA A 119 1.06 -20.48 6.24
N LEU A 120 -0.19 -20.67 6.70
CA LEU A 120 -0.75 -21.97 7.06
C LEU A 120 -0.85 -22.90 5.85
N ALA A 121 -1.29 -22.39 4.69
CA ALA A 121 -1.37 -23.15 3.45
C ALA A 121 0.00 -23.67 2.97
N LEU A 122 1.06 -22.89 3.21
CA LEU A 122 2.45 -23.26 2.96
C LEU A 122 3.07 -24.13 4.06
N LYS A 123 2.30 -24.44 5.12
CA LYS A 123 2.74 -25.22 6.29
C LYS A 123 3.97 -24.61 6.98
N LEU A 124 4.08 -23.31 6.98
CA LEU A 124 5.16 -22.61 7.67
C LEU A 124 4.88 -22.60 9.18
N PRO A 125 5.87 -22.90 10.04
CA PRO A 125 5.78 -22.70 11.47
C PRO A 125 5.64 -21.20 11.78
N ILE A 126 4.75 -20.86 12.70
CA ILE A 126 4.43 -19.50 13.10
C ILE A 126 4.82 -19.28 14.56
N ILE A 127 5.58 -18.22 14.83
CA ILE A 127 5.81 -17.68 16.17
C ILE A 127 4.88 -16.49 16.33
N VAL A 128 4.07 -16.45 17.36
CA VAL A 128 3.19 -15.33 17.66
C VAL A 128 3.88 -14.39 18.64
N CYS A 129 4.14 -13.15 18.22
CA CYS A 129 4.71 -12.10 19.04
C CYS A 129 3.61 -11.11 19.44
N VAL A 130 3.14 -11.20 20.67
CA VAL A 130 2.17 -10.25 21.25
C VAL A 130 2.95 -9.02 21.69
N ASN A 131 2.87 -7.96 20.89
CA ASN A 131 3.64 -6.74 21.05
C ASN A 131 2.86 -5.64 21.78
N LYS A 132 3.57 -4.61 22.26
CA LYS A 132 3.02 -3.46 23.00
C LYS A 132 2.38 -3.83 24.34
N ILE A 133 2.92 -4.83 25.02
CA ILE A 133 2.46 -5.23 26.37
C ILE A 133 2.74 -4.16 27.46
N ASP A 134 3.51 -3.11 27.11
CA ASP A 134 3.76 -1.94 27.94
C ASP A 134 2.54 -1.01 28.05
N ARG A 135 1.54 -1.14 27.17
CA ARG A 135 0.32 -0.33 27.21
C ARG A 135 -0.54 -0.67 28.42
N PRO A 136 -1.14 0.33 29.10
CA PRO A 136 -2.02 0.09 30.24
C PRO A 136 -3.26 -0.76 29.92
N GLU A 137 -3.75 -0.64 28.68
CA GLU A 137 -4.94 -1.35 28.19
C GLU A 137 -4.62 -2.72 27.56
N ALA A 138 -3.37 -3.18 27.65
CA ALA A 138 -2.96 -4.45 27.06
C ALA A 138 -3.72 -5.64 27.70
N ARG A 139 -4.21 -6.54 26.83
CA ARG A 139 -4.97 -7.74 27.20
C ARG A 139 -4.35 -9.02 26.58
N PRO A 140 -3.08 -9.31 26.85
CA PRO A 140 -2.32 -10.32 26.11
C PRO A 140 -2.93 -11.73 26.14
N ASN A 141 -3.56 -12.14 27.23
CA ASN A 141 -4.20 -13.46 27.33
C ASN A 141 -5.42 -13.59 26.40
N GLU A 142 -6.26 -12.55 26.32
CA GLU A 142 -7.40 -12.51 25.40
C GLU A 142 -6.93 -12.52 23.94
N VAL A 143 -5.84 -11.83 23.64
CA VAL A 143 -5.24 -11.81 22.29
C VAL A 143 -4.71 -13.17 21.87
N ILE A 144 -4.17 -13.98 22.82
CA ILE A 144 -3.80 -15.37 22.55
C ILE A 144 -5.03 -16.17 22.13
N ASP A 145 -6.13 -16.06 22.86
CA ASP A 145 -7.38 -16.76 22.54
C ASP A 145 -7.90 -16.35 21.15
N GLU A 146 -7.88 -15.06 20.82
CA GLU A 146 -8.26 -14.54 19.49
C GLU A 146 -7.39 -15.12 18.36
N VAL A 147 -6.08 -15.26 18.58
CA VAL A 147 -5.17 -15.86 17.58
C VAL A 147 -5.46 -17.33 17.41
N LEU A 148 -5.72 -18.06 18.49
CA LEU A 148 -6.06 -19.49 18.43
C LEU A 148 -7.42 -19.71 17.76
N GLU A 149 -8.41 -18.85 18.01
CA GLU A 149 -9.69 -18.84 17.29
C GLU A 149 -9.49 -18.60 15.79
N LEU A 150 -8.65 -17.60 15.42
CA LEU A 150 -8.29 -17.37 14.02
C LEU A 150 -7.67 -18.61 13.37
N PHE A 151 -6.77 -19.31 14.07
CA PHE A 151 -6.15 -20.52 13.54
C PHE A 151 -7.16 -21.64 13.34
N MET A 152 -8.14 -21.77 14.25
CA MET A 152 -9.24 -22.73 14.13
C MET A 152 -10.15 -22.38 12.95
N ASP A 153 -10.50 -21.12 12.77
CA ASP A 153 -11.30 -20.62 11.63
C ASP A 153 -10.63 -20.85 10.28
N LEU A 154 -9.31 -20.92 10.26
CA LEU A 154 -8.50 -21.17 9.07
C LEU A 154 -8.11 -22.64 8.89
N ASP A 155 -8.77 -23.56 9.61
CA ASP A 155 -8.51 -25.01 9.56
C ASP A 155 -7.04 -25.39 9.81
N ALA A 156 -6.35 -24.63 10.68
CA ALA A 156 -4.97 -24.93 11.05
C ALA A 156 -4.85 -26.30 11.73
N SER A 157 -3.81 -27.06 11.37
CA SER A 157 -3.53 -28.35 11.99
C SER A 157 -3.20 -28.21 13.48
N GLU A 158 -3.29 -29.32 14.22
CA GLU A 158 -2.96 -29.34 15.64
C GLU A 158 -1.51 -28.87 15.90
N GLU A 159 -0.57 -29.30 15.05
CA GLU A 159 0.83 -28.87 15.09
C GLU A 159 1.01 -27.38 14.86
N GLN A 160 0.19 -26.77 13.98
CA GLN A 160 0.23 -25.34 13.71
C GLN A 160 -0.38 -24.51 14.85
N ARG A 161 -1.35 -25.06 15.58
CA ARG A 161 -1.95 -24.42 16.76
C ARG A 161 -1.07 -24.50 17.99
N ASP A 162 -0.19 -25.51 18.08
CA ASP A 162 0.83 -25.64 19.14
C ASP A 162 2.05 -24.74 18.83
N CYS A 163 1.80 -23.46 18.59
CA CYS A 163 2.83 -22.48 18.26
C CYS A 163 3.30 -21.72 19.50
N PRO A 164 4.57 -21.29 19.56
CA PRO A 164 5.08 -20.51 20.68
C PRO A 164 4.55 -19.07 20.64
N PHE A 165 4.17 -18.58 21.83
CA PHE A 165 3.85 -17.18 22.08
C PHE A 165 5.04 -16.49 22.76
N VAL A 166 5.34 -15.28 22.32
CA VAL A 166 6.36 -14.39 22.91
C VAL A 166 5.70 -13.04 23.16
N PHE A 167 5.88 -12.49 24.35
CA PHE A 167 5.36 -11.19 24.74
C PHE A 167 6.45 -10.15 24.59
N ALA A 168 6.18 -9.03 23.94
CA ALA A 168 7.20 -8.03 23.66
C ALA A 168 6.71 -6.58 23.84
N SER A 169 7.65 -5.71 24.21
CA SER A 169 7.57 -4.28 23.96
C SER A 169 8.72 -3.90 23.03
N ALA A 170 8.45 -3.83 21.75
CA ALA A 170 9.44 -3.47 20.75
C ALA A 170 9.99 -2.05 20.99
N ARG A 171 9.15 -1.14 21.52
CA ARG A 171 9.56 0.23 21.86
C ARG A 171 10.56 0.27 23.02
N ASP A 172 10.35 -0.56 24.03
CA ASP A 172 11.19 -0.57 25.24
C ASP A 172 12.31 -1.63 25.14
N GLY A 173 12.36 -2.39 24.03
CA GLY A 173 13.49 -3.26 23.67
C GLY A 173 13.56 -4.57 24.44
N TYR A 174 12.44 -5.17 24.87
CA TYR A 174 12.44 -6.45 25.59
C TYR A 174 11.39 -7.42 25.07
N ALA A 175 11.64 -8.72 25.28
CA ALA A 175 10.73 -9.82 25.03
C ALA A 175 10.74 -10.80 26.20
N MET A 176 9.66 -11.58 26.35
CA MET A 176 9.44 -12.55 27.43
C MET A 176 8.72 -13.77 26.88
N LYS A 177 8.97 -14.96 27.45
CA LYS A 177 8.21 -16.18 27.16
C LYS A 177 6.99 -16.34 28.09
N ASP A 178 7.08 -15.78 29.29
CA ASP A 178 5.99 -15.69 30.27
C ASP A 178 5.86 -14.24 30.75
N LEU A 179 4.63 -13.78 31.03
CA LEU A 179 4.36 -12.40 31.47
C LEU A 179 5.02 -12.04 32.82
N ASN A 180 5.45 -13.06 33.59
CA ASN A 180 6.15 -12.88 34.85
C ASN A 180 7.68 -12.87 34.71
N ASP A 181 8.20 -13.09 33.51
CA ASP A 181 9.63 -13.07 33.25
C ASP A 181 10.23 -11.67 33.43
N GLU A 182 11.55 -11.62 33.65
CA GLU A 182 12.28 -10.36 33.77
C GLU A 182 12.37 -9.65 32.42
N ARG A 183 12.06 -8.35 32.41
CA ARG A 183 12.12 -7.48 31.22
C ARG A 183 13.56 -7.00 30.98
N LYS A 184 14.30 -7.68 30.10
CA LYS A 184 15.71 -7.40 29.84
C LYS A 184 15.99 -6.93 28.41
N ASP A 185 15.86 -7.83 27.47
CA ASP A 185 16.26 -7.67 26.08
C ASP A 185 15.43 -8.60 25.15
N MET A 186 15.76 -8.62 23.86
CA MET A 186 15.08 -9.46 22.86
C MET A 186 15.59 -10.90 22.81
N THR A 187 16.50 -11.34 23.70
CA THR A 187 17.03 -12.71 23.73
C THR A 187 15.96 -13.78 23.72
N PRO A 188 14.83 -13.68 24.48
CA PRO A 188 13.76 -14.69 24.43
C PRO A 188 13.16 -14.90 23.03
N LEU A 189 13.03 -13.82 22.24
CA LEU A 189 12.55 -13.90 20.87
C LEU A 189 13.61 -14.52 19.94
N PHE A 190 14.88 -14.12 20.03
CA PHE A 190 15.97 -14.75 19.27
C PHE A 190 16.07 -16.24 19.53
N GLU A 191 16.02 -16.66 20.78
CA GLU A 191 16.06 -18.08 21.15
C GLU A 191 14.85 -18.85 20.63
N THR A 192 13.66 -18.26 20.67
CA THR A 192 12.46 -18.87 20.11
C THR A 192 12.60 -19.07 18.59
N ILE A 193 13.11 -18.06 17.86
CA ILE A 193 13.37 -18.18 16.43
C ILE A 193 14.32 -19.33 16.13
N VAL A 194 15.47 -19.37 16.79
CA VAL A 194 16.51 -20.37 16.52
C VAL A 194 16.05 -21.79 16.86
N ASN A 195 15.30 -21.96 17.97
CA ASN A 195 14.89 -23.27 18.45
C ASN A 195 13.63 -23.81 17.79
N TYR A 196 12.68 -22.95 17.39
CA TYR A 196 11.40 -23.37 16.84
C TYR A 196 11.37 -23.39 15.31
N ILE A 197 11.97 -22.38 14.67
CA ILE A 197 12.01 -22.36 13.19
C ILE A 197 13.03 -23.41 12.71
N PRO A 198 12.62 -24.36 11.85
CA PRO A 198 13.53 -25.40 11.36
C PRO A 198 14.66 -24.82 10.52
N ALA A 199 15.83 -25.43 10.66
CA ALA A 199 16.95 -25.12 9.78
C ALA A 199 16.61 -25.53 8.34
N PRO A 200 16.89 -24.67 7.35
CA PRO A 200 16.53 -24.96 5.96
C PRO A 200 17.37 -26.10 5.38
N THR A 201 16.76 -26.86 4.48
CA THR A 201 17.38 -27.98 3.79
C THR A 201 17.40 -27.79 2.28
N GLY A 202 18.46 -28.23 1.62
CA GLY A 202 18.58 -28.22 0.17
C GLY A 202 19.62 -29.23 -0.33
N ASP A 203 19.75 -29.39 -1.64
CA ASP A 203 20.76 -30.25 -2.25
C ASP A 203 21.89 -29.40 -2.85
N PRO A 204 23.09 -29.36 -2.22
CA PRO A 204 24.19 -28.53 -2.69
C PRO A 204 24.84 -29.04 -4.00
N ASP A 205 24.61 -30.30 -4.34
CA ASP A 205 25.18 -30.97 -5.53
C ASP A 205 24.20 -31.00 -6.69
N ALA A 206 22.97 -30.52 -6.49
CA ALA A 206 21.98 -30.38 -7.56
C ALA A 206 22.32 -29.24 -8.53
N ASN A 207 21.66 -29.22 -9.67
CA ASN A 207 21.72 -28.10 -10.59
C ASN A 207 21.19 -26.81 -9.92
N THR A 208 21.84 -25.70 -10.19
CA THR A 208 21.44 -24.40 -9.62
C THR A 208 20.02 -24.06 -10.01
N GLN A 209 19.19 -23.69 -9.04
CA GLN A 209 17.85 -23.12 -9.24
C GLN A 209 17.63 -22.01 -8.22
N ILE A 210 17.29 -20.80 -8.71
CA ILE A 210 17.01 -19.61 -7.91
C ILE A 210 15.77 -18.97 -8.45
N LEU A 211 14.67 -19.01 -7.68
CA LEU A 211 13.44 -18.29 -8.02
C LEU A 211 13.57 -16.82 -7.61
N ILE A 212 13.42 -15.91 -8.57
CA ILE A 212 13.40 -14.47 -8.31
C ILE A 212 12.04 -14.07 -7.75
N SER A 213 12.03 -13.66 -6.51
CA SER A 213 10.82 -13.30 -5.75
C SER A 213 10.60 -11.80 -5.63
N THR A 214 11.69 -11.01 -5.65
CA THR A 214 11.65 -9.54 -5.54
C THR A 214 12.64 -8.93 -6.51
N ILE A 215 12.38 -7.70 -6.95
CA ILE A 215 13.31 -6.92 -7.79
C ILE A 215 13.63 -5.64 -7.05
N ASP A 216 14.91 -5.29 -7.07
CA ASP A 216 15.42 -4.00 -6.68
C ASP A 216 16.07 -3.32 -7.90
N TYR A 217 16.32 -2.04 -7.82
CA TYR A 217 16.92 -1.28 -8.89
C TYR A 217 18.01 -0.34 -8.39
N ASN A 218 19.11 -0.31 -9.11
CA ASN A 218 20.20 0.63 -8.85
C ASN A 218 20.64 1.26 -10.18
N GLU A 219 20.82 2.57 -10.19
CA GLU A 219 21.16 3.32 -11.42
C GLU A 219 22.47 2.88 -12.08
N TYR A 220 23.41 2.31 -11.30
CA TYR A 220 24.73 1.89 -11.80
C TYR A 220 24.75 0.45 -12.32
N VAL A 221 23.97 -0.44 -11.73
CA VAL A 221 23.99 -1.89 -12.06
C VAL A 221 22.69 -2.37 -12.69
N GLY A 222 21.69 -1.51 -12.80
CA GLY A 222 20.37 -1.82 -13.34
C GLY A 222 19.50 -2.63 -12.38
N ARG A 223 18.67 -3.51 -12.91
CA ARG A 223 17.80 -4.41 -12.14
C ARG A 223 18.63 -5.42 -11.35
N ILE A 224 18.20 -5.69 -10.14
CA ILE A 224 18.78 -6.66 -9.21
C ILE A 224 17.67 -7.64 -8.82
N GLY A 225 17.80 -8.89 -9.23
CA GLY A 225 16.89 -9.95 -8.84
C GLY A 225 17.25 -10.49 -7.47
N ILE A 226 16.28 -10.57 -6.56
CA ILE A 226 16.45 -11.13 -5.22
C ILE A 226 15.67 -12.44 -5.12
N GLY A 227 16.34 -13.49 -4.67
CA GLY A 227 15.75 -14.81 -4.54
C GLY A 227 16.52 -15.70 -3.58
N LYS A 228 15.94 -16.86 -3.28
CA LYS A 228 16.58 -17.90 -2.48
C LYS A 228 17.23 -18.91 -3.42
N VAL A 229 18.43 -19.37 -3.08
CA VAL A 229 19.09 -20.51 -3.75
C VAL A 229 18.37 -21.80 -3.31
N ASP A 230 17.41 -22.24 -4.13
CA ASP A 230 16.61 -23.43 -3.79
C ASP A 230 17.40 -24.72 -3.94
N ASN A 231 18.25 -24.82 -4.97
CA ASN A 231 19.12 -25.95 -5.23
C ASN A 231 20.50 -25.50 -5.71
N GLY A 232 21.51 -26.31 -5.44
CA GLY A 232 22.87 -26.12 -5.92
C GLY A 232 23.58 -24.93 -5.24
N LYS A 233 24.37 -24.24 -6.05
CA LYS A 233 25.15 -23.05 -5.64
C LYS A 233 25.34 -22.14 -6.84
N ILE A 234 25.59 -20.87 -6.60
CA ILE A 234 25.83 -19.87 -7.63
C ILE A 234 27.13 -19.10 -7.37
N LYS A 235 27.84 -18.75 -8.44
CA LYS A 235 29.10 -18.00 -8.39
C LYS A 235 29.08 -16.80 -9.30
N VAL A 236 29.86 -15.80 -8.95
CA VAL A 236 30.16 -14.67 -9.83
C VAL A 236 30.83 -15.17 -11.11
N ASN A 237 30.48 -14.56 -12.25
CA ASN A 237 30.91 -14.93 -13.60
C ASN A 237 30.43 -16.31 -14.10
N GLN A 238 29.58 -17.01 -13.37
CA GLN A 238 28.94 -18.25 -13.83
C GLN A 238 28.01 -17.97 -15.00
N GLU A 239 28.02 -18.85 -16.01
CA GLU A 239 26.99 -18.89 -17.03
C GLU A 239 25.73 -19.53 -16.46
N ALA A 240 24.58 -18.94 -16.76
CA ALA A 240 23.29 -19.41 -16.31
C ALA A 240 22.24 -19.21 -17.41
N VAL A 241 21.09 -19.80 -17.22
CA VAL A 241 19.93 -19.66 -18.10
C VAL A 241 18.76 -19.15 -17.26
N VAL A 242 18.10 -18.11 -17.74
CA VAL A 242 16.84 -17.63 -17.19
C VAL A 242 15.68 -18.30 -17.89
N VAL A 243 14.76 -18.86 -17.13
CA VAL A 243 13.55 -19.53 -17.62
C VAL A 243 12.36 -19.13 -16.76
N ASN A 244 11.18 -18.98 -17.35
CA ASN A 244 9.97 -18.64 -16.63
C ASN A 244 8.96 -19.79 -16.70
N HIS A 245 8.31 -20.11 -15.58
CA HIS A 245 7.32 -21.18 -15.51
C HIS A 245 6.13 -20.99 -16.47
N HIS A 246 5.74 -19.73 -16.72
CA HIS A 246 4.62 -19.40 -17.62
C HIS A 246 5.03 -19.24 -19.09
N ASP A 247 6.34 -19.22 -19.37
CA ASP A 247 6.91 -19.16 -20.73
C ASP A 247 8.15 -20.05 -20.80
N PRO A 248 7.99 -21.38 -20.68
CA PRO A 248 9.11 -22.32 -20.56
C PRO A 248 9.95 -22.45 -21.84
N ASP A 249 9.42 -22.02 -22.97
CA ASP A 249 10.13 -22.10 -24.26
C ASP A 249 11.12 -20.94 -24.44
N LYS A 250 10.97 -19.86 -23.70
CA LYS A 250 11.89 -18.73 -23.72
C LYS A 250 13.06 -18.97 -22.77
N LEU A 251 14.20 -19.30 -23.33
CA LEU A 251 15.46 -19.51 -22.62
C LEU A 251 16.42 -18.36 -22.92
N GLU A 252 16.83 -17.62 -21.88
CA GLU A 252 17.79 -16.52 -22.01
C GLU A 252 19.12 -16.92 -21.35
N LYS A 253 20.21 -16.96 -22.14
CA LYS A 253 21.55 -17.20 -21.62
C LYS A 253 22.10 -15.92 -21.02
N VAL A 254 22.54 -16.00 -19.79
CA VAL A 254 23.04 -14.86 -19.00
C VAL A 254 24.35 -15.19 -18.31
N ARG A 255 25.06 -14.16 -17.88
CA ARG A 255 26.25 -14.29 -17.05
C ARG A 255 26.06 -13.47 -15.79
N ILE A 256 26.31 -14.06 -14.63
CA ILE A 256 26.17 -13.42 -13.35
C ILE A 256 27.31 -12.40 -13.15
N SER A 257 27.01 -11.11 -13.23
CA SER A 257 28.03 -10.08 -13.12
C SER A 257 28.43 -9.83 -11.67
N LYS A 258 27.45 -9.75 -10.77
CA LYS A 258 27.68 -9.56 -9.33
C LYS A 258 26.67 -10.38 -8.53
N LEU A 259 27.13 -10.81 -7.38
CA LEU A 259 26.36 -11.61 -6.43
C LEU A 259 26.53 -10.98 -5.04
N TYR A 260 25.42 -10.80 -4.34
CA TYR A 260 25.42 -10.21 -3.01
C TYR A 260 24.65 -11.11 -2.04
N GLU A 261 25.08 -11.11 -0.79
CA GLU A 261 24.28 -11.52 0.37
C GLU A 261 23.97 -10.31 1.26
N PHE A 262 22.99 -10.47 2.16
CA PHE A 262 22.62 -9.42 3.10
C PHE A 262 23.44 -9.53 4.38
N ASP A 263 23.92 -8.40 4.89
CA ASP A 263 24.55 -8.24 6.19
C ASP A 263 24.04 -6.93 6.82
N GLY A 264 23.25 -7.04 7.86
CA GLY A 264 22.42 -5.94 8.30
C GLY A 264 21.52 -5.44 7.18
N LEU A 265 21.56 -4.16 6.92
CA LEU A 265 20.82 -3.49 5.83
C LEU A 265 21.61 -3.44 4.52
N ASN A 266 22.87 -3.85 4.53
CA ASN A 266 23.75 -3.71 3.38
C ASN A 266 23.75 -4.98 2.52
N LYS A 267 23.99 -4.78 1.22
CA LYS A 267 24.32 -5.84 0.27
C LYS A 267 25.85 -5.96 0.22
N VAL A 268 26.37 -7.11 0.57
CA VAL A 268 27.82 -7.40 0.59
C VAL A 268 28.16 -8.30 -0.58
N ASP A 269 29.22 -7.94 -1.34
CA ASP A 269 29.70 -8.73 -2.46
C ASP A 269 30.21 -10.10 -1.97
N VAL A 270 29.75 -11.18 -2.60
CA VAL A 270 30.22 -12.54 -2.33
C VAL A 270 30.64 -13.22 -3.64
N ALA A 271 31.68 -14.05 -3.57
CA ALA A 271 32.17 -14.79 -4.73
C ALA A 271 31.27 -15.99 -5.07
N GLU A 272 30.67 -16.60 -4.07
CA GLU A 272 29.82 -17.80 -4.18
C GLU A 272 28.72 -17.73 -3.10
N ALA A 273 27.51 -18.16 -3.45
CA ALA A 273 26.43 -18.38 -2.50
C ALA A 273 25.97 -19.84 -2.56
N LYS A 274 25.68 -20.41 -1.40
CA LYS A 274 25.31 -21.81 -1.21
C LYS A 274 23.78 -21.95 -1.15
N ILE A 275 23.33 -23.19 -1.16
CA ILE A 275 21.90 -23.52 -0.96
C ILE A 275 21.28 -22.73 0.19
N VAL A 276 20.03 -22.39 0.07
CA VAL A 276 19.15 -21.70 1.00
C VAL A 276 19.57 -20.28 1.40
N SER A 277 20.71 -19.78 0.91
CA SER A 277 21.06 -18.36 1.03
C SER A 277 20.06 -17.49 0.27
N ILE A 278 19.69 -16.34 0.84
CA ILE A 278 18.95 -15.29 0.13
C ILE A 278 19.99 -14.38 -0.52
N VAL A 279 19.90 -14.25 -1.83
CA VAL A 279 20.90 -13.56 -2.66
C VAL A 279 20.27 -12.46 -3.50
N ALA A 280 21.07 -11.44 -3.78
CA ALA A 280 20.76 -10.41 -4.75
C ALA A 280 21.72 -10.55 -5.93
N ILE A 281 21.18 -10.60 -7.15
CA ILE A 281 21.92 -10.92 -8.38
C ILE A 281 21.76 -9.79 -9.38
N SER A 282 22.86 -9.30 -9.94
CA SER A 282 22.86 -8.29 -10.99
C SER A 282 23.57 -8.78 -12.26
N GLY A 283 23.36 -8.06 -13.36
CA GLY A 283 23.92 -8.37 -14.67
C GLY A 283 22.94 -9.03 -15.64
N ILE A 284 21.68 -9.15 -15.24
CA ILE A 284 20.57 -9.64 -16.07
C ILE A 284 19.64 -8.45 -16.32
N ALA A 285 19.73 -7.88 -17.54
CA ALA A 285 19.04 -6.62 -17.84
C ALA A 285 17.52 -6.72 -17.76
N ASP A 286 16.98 -7.86 -18.17
CA ASP A 286 15.54 -8.09 -18.32
C ASP A 286 15.01 -9.14 -17.32
N ILE A 287 15.56 -9.13 -16.10
CA ILE A 287 15.12 -10.04 -15.03
C ILE A 287 13.75 -9.62 -14.52
N HIS A 288 12.86 -10.60 -14.33
CA HIS A 288 11.51 -10.39 -13.82
C HIS A 288 11.23 -11.26 -12.60
N ILE A 289 10.24 -10.87 -11.82
CA ILE A 289 9.73 -11.69 -10.73
C ILE A 289 9.09 -12.96 -11.34
N GLY A 290 9.43 -14.12 -10.76
CA GLY A 290 8.99 -15.43 -11.23
C GLY A 290 9.96 -16.08 -12.21
N ASP A 291 10.99 -15.37 -12.65
CA ASP A 291 12.08 -15.99 -13.39
C ASP A 291 12.88 -16.91 -12.48
N THR A 292 13.30 -18.04 -13.04
CA THR A 292 14.20 -18.97 -12.37
C THR A 292 15.56 -18.91 -13.05
N ILE A 293 16.59 -18.64 -12.28
CA ILE A 293 17.98 -18.73 -12.74
C ILE A 293 18.44 -20.17 -12.57
N CYS A 294 18.79 -20.82 -13.66
CA CYS A 294 19.15 -22.24 -13.70
C CYS A 294 20.56 -22.46 -14.23
N SER A 295 21.14 -23.65 -13.90
CA SER A 295 22.30 -24.17 -14.62
C SER A 295 21.96 -24.41 -16.08
N PRO A 296 22.87 -24.10 -17.04
CA PRO A 296 22.62 -24.29 -18.48
C PRO A 296 22.29 -25.74 -18.88
N GLU A 297 22.77 -26.70 -18.10
CA GLU A 297 22.61 -28.14 -18.35
C GLU A 297 21.20 -28.66 -18.04
N ALA A 298 20.49 -27.96 -17.14
CA ALA A 298 19.13 -28.35 -16.71
C ALA A 298 18.27 -27.09 -16.44
N PRO A 299 17.79 -26.42 -17.49
CA PRO A 299 16.92 -25.26 -17.36
C PRO A 299 15.50 -25.70 -16.99
N GLU A 300 15.20 -25.70 -15.70
CA GLU A 300 13.89 -26.08 -15.16
C GLU A 300 13.35 -24.95 -14.28
N ALA A 301 12.21 -24.39 -14.69
CA ALA A 301 11.56 -23.30 -13.96
C ALA A 301 10.86 -23.78 -12.68
N ILE A 302 11.05 -23.07 -11.60
CA ILE A 302 10.30 -23.29 -10.35
C ILE A 302 8.87 -22.74 -10.53
N PRO A 303 7.82 -23.53 -10.22
CA PRO A 303 6.44 -23.04 -10.28
C PRO A 303 6.19 -21.86 -9.37
N PHE A 304 5.58 -20.80 -9.91
CA PHE A 304 5.16 -19.64 -9.13
C PHE A 304 3.77 -19.17 -9.54
N GLN A 305 3.09 -18.48 -8.63
CA GLN A 305 1.82 -17.86 -8.95
C GLN A 305 2.05 -16.55 -9.73
N LYS A 306 1.26 -16.40 -10.81
CA LYS A 306 1.27 -15.19 -11.61
C LYS A 306 0.92 -13.98 -10.74
N ILE A 307 1.62 -12.88 -10.97
CA ILE A 307 1.35 -11.62 -10.28
C ILE A 307 -0.09 -11.20 -10.57
N SER A 308 -0.83 -10.82 -9.52
CA SER A 308 -2.21 -10.34 -9.68
C SER A 308 -2.26 -9.14 -10.61
N GLU A 309 -3.19 -9.17 -11.55
CA GLU A 309 -3.38 -8.06 -12.48
C GLU A 309 -3.91 -6.82 -11.76
N PRO A 310 -3.61 -5.62 -12.27
CA PRO A 310 -4.21 -4.39 -11.76
C PRO A 310 -5.73 -4.46 -11.80
N THR A 311 -6.39 -3.82 -10.83
CA THR A 311 -7.86 -3.76 -10.72
C THR A 311 -8.44 -2.38 -10.98
N ILE A 312 -7.62 -1.34 -10.81
CA ILE A 312 -8.02 0.05 -11.05
C ILE A 312 -7.02 0.77 -11.96
N SER A 313 -7.48 1.84 -12.60
CA SER A 313 -6.63 2.71 -13.41
C SER A 313 -6.99 4.18 -13.22
N MET A 314 -6.01 5.05 -13.43
CA MET A 314 -6.15 6.51 -13.48
C MET A 314 -5.37 7.05 -14.68
N ASN A 315 -5.79 8.17 -15.24
CA ASN A 315 -5.00 8.88 -16.22
C ASN A 315 -4.12 9.91 -15.54
N PHE A 316 -2.83 9.88 -15.85
CA PHE A 316 -1.84 10.90 -15.48
C PHE A 316 -1.67 11.82 -16.68
N ILE A 317 -1.98 13.10 -16.51
CA ILE A 317 -2.14 14.05 -17.58
C ILE A 317 -1.24 15.26 -17.33
N VAL A 318 -0.63 15.80 -18.38
CA VAL A 318 0.10 17.07 -18.26
C VAL A 318 -0.83 18.16 -17.74
N ASN A 319 -0.41 18.87 -16.70
CA ASN A 319 -1.21 19.99 -16.19
C ASN A 319 -1.23 21.13 -17.20
N ASN A 320 -2.42 21.49 -17.67
CA ASN A 320 -2.68 22.56 -18.60
C ASN A 320 -3.59 23.65 -18.04
N SER A 321 -3.67 23.76 -16.72
CA SER A 321 -4.43 24.82 -16.04
C SER A 321 -3.75 26.20 -16.19
N PRO A 322 -4.47 27.28 -15.91
CA PRO A 322 -3.89 28.64 -15.90
C PRO A 322 -2.75 28.84 -14.88
N LEU A 323 -2.63 27.97 -13.87
CA LEU A 323 -1.56 28.00 -12.87
C LEU A 323 -0.46 26.96 -13.16
N ALA A 324 -0.52 26.27 -14.30
CA ALA A 324 0.44 25.24 -14.66
C ALA A 324 1.88 25.78 -14.74
N GLY A 325 2.86 25.00 -14.25
CA GLY A 325 4.28 25.31 -14.29
C GLY A 325 4.76 26.37 -13.31
N GLN A 326 3.92 26.80 -12.36
CA GLN A 326 4.32 27.79 -11.37
C GLN A 326 5.00 27.17 -10.14
N GLU A 327 4.68 25.93 -9.82
CA GLU A 327 5.11 25.24 -8.59
C GLU A 327 5.97 24.01 -8.90
N GLY A 328 5.75 23.34 -10.04
CA GLY A 328 6.47 22.14 -10.42
C GLY A 328 7.76 22.38 -11.18
N LYS A 329 8.77 21.53 -10.92
CA LYS A 329 10.04 21.50 -11.66
C LYS A 329 9.95 20.66 -12.93
N PHE A 330 9.21 19.54 -12.88
CA PHE A 330 9.05 18.60 -13.98
C PHE A 330 7.59 18.60 -14.45
N VAL A 331 7.31 19.29 -15.54
CA VAL A 331 5.93 19.62 -15.97
C VAL A 331 5.58 19.07 -17.36
N THR A 332 6.55 18.51 -18.09
CA THR A 332 6.33 18.08 -19.48
C THR A 332 5.89 16.63 -19.56
N SER A 333 5.18 16.28 -20.63
CA SER A 333 4.77 14.93 -20.99
C SER A 333 5.96 13.95 -20.94
N ARG A 334 7.12 14.34 -21.47
CA ARG A 334 8.33 13.53 -21.44
C ARG A 334 8.80 13.23 -20.00
N HIS A 335 8.86 14.25 -19.13
CA HIS A 335 9.27 14.05 -17.74
C HIS A 335 8.35 13.08 -17.01
N ILE A 336 7.03 13.24 -17.17
CA ILE A 336 6.03 12.38 -16.55
C ILE A 336 6.18 10.95 -17.06
N ARG A 337 6.29 10.76 -18.39
CA ARG A 337 6.45 9.45 -19.02
C ARG A 337 7.72 8.74 -18.55
N ASP A 338 8.85 9.43 -18.58
CA ASP A 338 10.14 8.85 -18.17
C ASP A 338 10.11 8.44 -16.69
N ARG A 339 9.45 9.23 -15.84
CA ARG A 339 9.27 8.89 -14.42
C ARG A 339 8.37 7.67 -14.21
N LEU A 340 7.23 7.61 -14.91
CA LEU A 340 6.31 6.47 -14.84
C LEU A 340 6.96 5.18 -15.34
N LEU A 341 7.74 5.23 -16.44
CA LEU A 341 8.47 4.08 -16.95
C LEU A 341 9.60 3.64 -16.00
N ARG A 342 10.23 4.56 -15.30
CA ARG A 342 11.24 4.25 -14.27
C ARG A 342 10.62 3.48 -13.10
N GLU A 343 9.38 3.79 -12.70
CA GLU A 343 8.66 3.05 -11.65
C GLU A 343 8.48 1.58 -12.00
N LEU A 344 8.25 1.25 -13.27
CA LEU A 344 8.12 -0.14 -13.72
C LEU A 344 9.38 -1.00 -13.51
N ASN A 345 10.53 -0.39 -13.21
CA ASN A 345 11.74 -1.14 -12.88
C ASN A 345 11.67 -1.83 -11.51
N THR A 346 10.91 -1.25 -10.59
CA THR A 346 10.77 -1.75 -9.20
C THR A 346 9.38 -2.28 -8.93
N ASP A 347 8.34 -1.63 -9.46
CA ASP A 347 6.95 -2.01 -9.27
C ASP A 347 6.40 -2.81 -10.44
N VAL A 348 6.44 -4.12 -10.30
CA VAL A 348 5.96 -5.07 -11.32
C VAL A 348 4.43 -5.20 -11.39
N SER A 349 3.72 -4.63 -10.41
CA SER A 349 2.25 -4.65 -10.37
C SER A 349 1.62 -3.43 -11.03
N LEU A 350 2.43 -2.45 -11.37
CA LEU A 350 2.02 -1.26 -12.11
C LEU A 350 2.01 -1.53 -13.62
N ARG A 351 1.04 -0.95 -14.32
CA ARG A 351 1.04 -0.86 -15.79
C ARG A 351 0.96 0.59 -16.20
N VAL A 352 1.73 0.95 -17.21
CA VAL A 352 1.70 2.27 -17.84
C VAL A 352 1.46 2.09 -19.33
N GLU A 353 0.41 2.69 -19.83
CA GLU A 353 -0.01 2.60 -21.22
C GLU A 353 -0.15 4.01 -21.80
N ASP A 354 0.35 4.23 -23.02
CA ASP A 354 0.09 5.45 -23.76
C ASP A 354 -1.40 5.52 -24.12
N THR A 355 -2.00 6.71 -24.10
CA THR A 355 -3.37 6.94 -24.53
C THR A 355 -3.41 7.58 -25.92
N ASP A 356 -4.60 7.84 -26.47
CA ASP A 356 -4.77 8.57 -27.73
C ASP A 356 -4.21 10.01 -27.68
N SER A 357 -4.01 10.55 -26.47
CA SER A 357 -3.42 11.85 -26.25
C SER A 357 -1.94 11.71 -25.83
N PRO A 358 -1.00 12.41 -26.50
CA PRO A 358 0.41 12.37 -26.15
C PRO A 358 0.72 12.99 -24.77
N ASP A 359 -0.23 13.69 -24.17
CA ASP A 359 -0.13 14.36 -22.89
C ASP A 359 -0.84 13.59 -21.76
N SER A 360 -1.26 12.34 -22.00
CA SER A 360 -1.99 11.51 -21.06
C SER A 360 -1.48 10.08 -21.07
N PHE A 361 -1.29 9.51 -19.88
CA PHE A 361 -0.83 8.13 -19.66
C PHE A 361 -1.82 7.42 -18.76
N LYS A 362 -2.25 6.23 -19.18
CA LYS A 362 -3.09 5.38 -18.34
C LYS A 362 -2.20 4.56 -17.42
N VAL A 363 -2.37 4.78 -16.13
CA VAL A 363 -1.63 4.08 -15.09
C VAL A 363 -2.58 3.18 -14.34
N SER A 364 -2.28 1.89 -14.32
CA SER A 364 -3.11 0.86 -13.67
C SER A 364 -2.37 0.23 -12.51
N GLY A 365 -3.06 0.09 -11.37
CA GLY A 365 -2.52 -0.46 -10.13
C GLY A 365 -3.50 -1.38 -9.43
N ARG A 366 -3.09 -1.96 -8.30
CA ARG A 366 -3.90 -2.91 -7.54
C ARG A 366 -4.99 -2.28 -6.71
N GLY A 367 -4.79 -1.03 -6.25
CA GLY A 367 -5.73 -0.32 -5.39
C GLY A 367 -5.46 1.18 -5.35
N GLU A 368 -6.36 1.93 -4.71
CA GLU A 368 -6.26 3.38 -4.59
C GLU A 368 -5.02 3.81 -3.80
N LEU A 369 -4.68 3.08 -2.72
CA LEU A 369 -3.49 3.37 -1.91
C LEU A 369 -2.22 3.24 -2.76
N HIS A 370 -2.13 2.22 -3.60
CA HIS A 370 -0.98 2.00 -4.47
C HIS A 370 -0.75 3.19 -5.42
N LEU A 371 -1.80 3.65 -6.10
CA LEU A 371 -1.70 4.81 -6.99
C LEU A 371 -1.48 6.13 -6.23
N SER A 372 -2.07 6.30 -5.04
CA SER A 372 -1.86 7.51 -4.23
C SER A 372 -0.42 7.62 -3.72
N VAL A 373 0.23 6.51 -3.40
CA VAL A 373 1.66 6.48 -3.04
C VAL A 373 2.52 6.92 -4.22
N LEU A 374 2.26 6.43 -5.43
CA LEU A 374 2.96 6.86 -6.64
C LEU A 374 2.80 8.36 -6.89
N ILE A 375 1.59 8.88 -6.78
CA ILE A 375 1.28 10.30 -6.94
C ILE A 375 2.05 11.14 -5.93
N GLU A 376 2.06 10.74 -4.67
CA GLU A 376 2.75 11.46 -3.60
C GLU A 376 4.28 11.42 -3.76
N ASN A 377 4.86 10.28 -4.18
CA ASN A 377 6.28 10.18 -4.52
C ASN A 377 6.65 11.17 -5.63
N MET A 378 5.91 11.16 -6.74
CA MET A 378 6.14 12.08 -7.85
C MET A 378 6.01 13.54 -7.41
N ARG A 379 5.00 13.86 -6.60
CA ARG A 379 4.79 15.19 -6.04
C ARG A 379 6.02 15.68 -5.25
N ARG A 380 6.55 14.85 -4.35
CA ARG A 380 7.74 15.16 -3.53
C ARG A 380 9.03 15.27 -4.36
N GLU A 381 9.12 14.55 -5.45
CA GLU A 381 10.22 14.66 -6.40
C GLU A 381 10.18 15.95 -7.25
N GLY A 382 9.13 16.75 -7.14
CA GLY A 382 8.97 18.03 -7.82
C GLY A 382 8.21 17.96 -9.15
N TYR A 383 7.47 16.89 -9.39
CA TYR A 383 6.60 16.75 -10.56
C TYR A 383 5.29 17.53 -10.37
N GLU A 384 4.81 18.09 -11.48
CA GLU A 384 3.50 18.71 -11.58
C GLU A 384 2.71 18.04 -12.72
N PHE A 385 1.52 17.56 -12.41
CA PHE A 385 0.64 16.85 -13.34
C PHE A 385 -0.81 16.91 -12.84
N ALA A 386 -1.73 16.38 -13.62
CA ALA A 386 -3.12 16.19 -13.19
C ALA A 386 -3.49 14.72 -13.26
N VAL A 387 -4.40 14.29 -12.40
CA VAL A 387 -4.94 12.93 -12.42
C VAL A 387 -6.46 12.93 -12.60
N SER A 388 -6.97 11.91 -13.29
CA SER A 388 -8.39 11.66 -13.44
C SER A 388 -8.94 10.87 -12.25
N LYS A 389 -10.27 10.76 -12.15
CA LYS A 389 -10.91 9.81 -11.25
C LYS A 389 -10.41 8.39 -11.49
N ALA A 390 -10.27 7.63 -10.42
CA ALA A 390 -9.99 6.21 -10.50
C ALA A 390 -11.17 5.44 -11.11
N GLU A 391 -10.87 4.52 -12.02
CA GLU A 391 -11.85 3.65 -12.68
C GLU A 391 -11.43 2.20 -12.52
N VAL A 392 -12.39 1.30 -12.29
CA VAL A 392 -12.10 -0.13 -12.23
C VAL A 392 -11.83 -0.70 -13.62
N LEU A 393 -10.97 -1.69 -13.68
CA LEU A 393 -10.66 -2.41 -14.92
C LEU A 393 -11.66 -3.56 -15.10
N TYR A 394 -12.49 -3.45 -16.13
CA TYR A 394 -13.44 -4.49 -16.49
C TYR A 394 -12.79 -5.60 -17.30
N LYS A 395 -13.27 -6.83 -17.12
CA LYS A 395 -12.99 -7.95 -17.99
C LYS A 395 -14.25 -8.34 -18.79
N TYR A 396 -14.06 -9.16 -19.80
CA TYR A 396 -15.16 -9.70 -20.58
C TYR A 396 -14.99 -11.23 -20.63
N ASP A 397 -16.09 -11.96 -20.38
CA ASP A 397 -16.09 -13.41 -20.51
C ASP A 397 -16.06 -13.86 -21.98
N GLU A 398 -16.04 -15.16 -22.22
CA GLU A 398 -16.01 -15.76 -23.56
C GLU A 398 -17.24 -15.39 -24.41
N ASN A 399 -18.34 -14.99 -23.77
CA ASN A 399 -19.58 -14.54 -24.39
C ASN A 399 -19.65 -13.03 -24.58
N GLY A 400 -18.59 -12.28 -24.24
CA GLY A 400 -18.54 -10.82 -24.28
C GLY A 400 -19.33 -10.12 -23.16
N LYS A 401 -19.71 -10.85 -22.11
CA LYS A 401 -20.39 -10.26 -20.95
C LYS A 401 -19.38 -9.56 -20.04
N LYS A 402 -19.74 -8.33 -19.64
CA LYS A 402 -18.91 -7.49 -18.79
C LYS A 402 -18.79 -8.05 -17.38
N LEU A 403 -17.55 -8.20 -16.90
CA LEU A 403 -17.21 -8.62 -15.54
C LEU A 403 -16.52 -7.45 -14.82
N GLU A 404 -16.78 -7.32 -13.52
CA GLU A 404 -16.16 -6.32 -12.66
C GLU A 404 -15.41 -6.94 -11.49
N PRO A 405 -14.34 -6.29 -11.00
CA PRO A 405 -13.61 -6.79 -9.83
C PRO A 405 -14.46 -6.65 -8.57
N MET A 406 -14.44 -7.70 -7.76
CA MET A 406 -15.14 -7.78 -6.47
C MET A 406 -14.15 -7.74 -5.32
N GLU A 407 -14.59 -7.20 -4.20
CA GLU A 407 -13.81 -7.16 -2.95
C GLU A 407 -14.64 -7.69 -1.79
N LEU A 408 -13.95 -8.38 -0.87
CA LEU A 408 -14.43 -8.65 0.48
C LEU A 408 -14.03 -7.47 1.36
N ALA A 409 -15.01 -6.77 1.90
CA ALA A 409 -14.81 -5.67 2.83
C ALA A 409 -15.10 -6.12 4.25
N TYR A 410 -14.10 -6.02 5.12
CA TYR A 410 -14.20 -6.25 6.55
C TYR A 410 -14.26 -4.91 7.27
N ILE A 411 -15.33 -4.69 8.01
CA ILE A 411 -15.65 -3.38 8.56
C ILE A 411 -15.96 -3.53 10.05
N ASP A 412 -15.15 -2.89 10.90
CA ASP A 412 -15.40 -2.80 12.32
C ASP A 412 -15.95 -1.42 12.65
N VAL A 413 -17.14 -1.36 13.20
CA VAL A 413 -17.83 -0.12 13.53
C VAL A 413 -18.45 -0.18 14.92
N PRO A 414 -18.50 0.95 15.67
CA PRO A 414 -19.32 1.03 16.86
C PRO A 414 -20.78 0.68 16.54
N ASP A 415 -21.43 -0.03 17.44
CA ASP A 415 -22.79 -0.57 17.24
C ASP A 415 -23.80 0.49 16.78
N GLU A 416 -23.66 1.74 17.24
CA GLU A 416 -24.54 2.87 16.88
C GLU A 416 -24.49 3.24 15.39
N PHE A 417 -23.38 2.96 14.66
CA PHE A 417 -23.20 3.32 13.25
C PHE A 417 -23.46 2.16 12.29
N THR A 418 -23.66 0.93 12.79
CA THR A 418 -23.82 -0.29 11.99
C THR A 418 -24.91 -0.15 10.93
N GLY A 419 -26.08 0.35 11.30
CA GLY A 419 -27.20 0.51 10.38
C GLY A 419 -26.94 1.49 9.23
N ALA A 420 -26.23 2.59 9.50
CA ALA A 420 -25.87 3.58 8.49
C ALA A 420 -24.88 3.01 7.48
N VAL A 421 -23.87 2.29 7.95
CA VAL A 421 -22.86 1.64 7.12
C VAL A 421 -23.47 0.56 6.23
N ILE A 422 -24.30 -0.32 6.79
CA ILE A 422 -25.02 -1.36 6.02
C ILE A 422 -25.84 -0.72 4.91
N SER A 423 -26.65 0.29 5.22
CA SER A 423 -27.52 0.95 4.23
C SER A 423 -26.72 1.56 3.08
N LYS A 424 -25.62 2.23 3.37
CA LYS A 424 -24.76 2.85 2.34
C LYS A 424 -24.07 1.82 1.45
N LEU A 425 -23.53 0.76 2.02
CA LEU A 425 -22.85 -0.28 1.24
C LEU A 425 -23.84 -1.06 0.35
N GLN A 426 -25.05 -1.32 0.82
CA GLN A 426 -26.10 -1.93 0.00
C GLN A 426 -26.51 -1.05 -1.19
N GLN A 427 -26.60 0.27 -1.01
CA GLN A 427 -26.82 1.22 -2.12
C GLN A 427 -25.68 1.17 -3.15
N ARG A 428 -24.46 0.84 -2.71
CA ARG A 428 -23.27 0.66 -3.55
C ARG A 428 -23.11 -0.79 -4.05
N LYS A 429 -24.19 -1.58 -4.04
CA LYS A 429 -24.26 -2.97 -4.51
C LYS A 429 -23.48 -3.97 -3.67
N GLY A 430 -23.18 -3.63 -2.41
CA GLY A 430 -22.58 -4.55 -1.45
C GLY A 430 -23.61 -5.54 -0.90
N GLU A 431 -23.19 -6.79 -0.76
CA GLU A 431 -23.95 -7.89 -0.18
C GLU A 431 -23.36 -8.23 1.20
N LEU A 432 -24.14 -8.09 2.25
CA LEU A 432 -23.73 -8.48 3.61
C LEU A 432 -23.62 -10.01 3.67
N ARG A 433 -22.42 -10.52 3.95
CA ARG A 433 -22.13 -11.94 4.07
C ARG A 433 -22.21 -12.41 5.52
N ASN A 434 -21.65 -11.61 6.43
CA ASN A 434 -21.60 -11.95 7.85
C ASN A 434 -21.67 -10.70 8.72
N MET A 435 -22.16 -10.86 9.94
CA MET A 435 -22.21 -9.82 10.97
C MET A 435 -22.03 -10.46 12.34
N GLY A 436 -21.10 -9.96 13.15
CA GLY A 436 -20.85 -10.43 14.48
C GLY A 436 -20.42 -9.32 15.43
N SER A 437 -20.81 -9.42 16.70
CA SER A 437 -20.35 -8.52 17.74
C SER A 437 -18.92 -8.84 18.13
N ILE A 438 -18.10 -7.81 18.31
CA ILE A 438 -16.74 -7.92 18.84
C ILE A 438 -16.61 -7.14 20.15
N ALA A 439 -15.53 -7.36 20.88
CA ALA A 439 -15.31 -6.73 22.17
C ALA A 439 -15.35 -5.17 22.06
N GLY A 440 -15.77 -4.51 23.13
CA GLY A 440 -15.77 -3.04 23.23
C GLY A 440 -16.97 -2.31 22.60
N GLY A 441 -18.08 -2.99 22.30
CA GLY A 441 -19.28 -2.37 21.72
C GLY A 441 -19.12 -2.07 20.23
N TYR A 442 -18.40 -2.93 19.52
CA TYR A 442 -18.21 -2.89 18.07
C TYR A 442 -18.90 -4.07 17.39
N THR A 443 -19.35 -3.83 16.17
CA THR A 443 -19.85 -4.87 15.27
C THR A 443 -18.92 -5.03 14.09
N ARG A 444 -18.52 -6.25 13.76
CA ARG A 444 -17.80 -6.61 12.54
C ARG A 444 -18.79 -6.99 11.44
N LEU A 445 -18.64 -6.36 10.29
CA LEU A 445 -19.44 -6.62 9.09
C LEU A 445 -18.51 -7.18 8.00
N GLU A 446 -18.96 -8.21 7.30
CA GLU A 446 -18.31 -8.73 6.10
C GLU A 446 -19.20 -8.49 4.89
N PHE A 447 -18.72 -7.69 3.95
CA PHE A 447 -19.41 -7.37 2.72
C PHE A 447 -18.67 -7.90 1.51
N HIS A 448 -19.43 -8.48 0.57
CA HIS A 448 -18.96 -8.75 -0.77
C HIS A 448 -19.49 -7.65 -1.69
N ILE A 449 -18.59 -6.83 -2.26
CA ILE A 449 -18.94 -5.58 -2.91
C ILE A 449 -18.12 -5.37 -4.18
N PRO A 450 -18.68 -4.80 -5.26
CA PRO A 450 -17.90 -4.36 -6.40
C PRO A 450 -16.82 -3.34 -5.97
N ALA A 451 -15.58 -3.50 -6.43
CA ALA A 451 -14.48 -2.60 -6.08
C ALA A 451 -14.83 -1.12 -6.36
N ARG A 452 -15.55 -0.84 -7.46
CA ARG A 452 -16.04 0.52 -7.76
C ARG A 452 -17.01 1.04 -6.70
N GLY A 453 -17.70 0.20 -5.95
CA GLY A 453 -18.58 0.60 -4.85
C GLY A 453 -17.83 1.15 -3.65
N LEU A 454 -16.54 0.86 -3.51
CA LEU A 454 -15.67 1.35 -2.45
C LEU A 454 -14.93 2.63 -2.83
N ILE A 455 -14.82 2.94 -4.14
CA ILE A 455 -14.21 4.19 -4.62
C ILE A 455 -14.96 5.39 -4.02
N GLY A 456 -14.22 6.26 -3.33
CA GLY A 456 -14.77 7.44 -2.65
C GLY A 456 -15.60 7.15 -1.39
N TYR A 457 -15.75 5.88 -0.98
CA TYR A 457 -16.51 5.54 0.23
C TYR A 457 -15.76 5.77 1.52
N ARG A 458 -14.44 5.64 1.51
CA ARG A 458 -13.60 5.77 2.71
C ARG A 458 -13.78 7.11 3.42
N GLY A 459 -13.87 8.21 2.68
CA GLY A 459 -14.12 9.55 3.23
C GLY A 459 -15.52 9.68 3.87
N GLU A 460 -16.54 9.12 3.25
CA GLU A 460 -17.89 9.07 3.81
C GLU A 460 -17.95 8.19 5.06
N PHE A 461 -17.32 7.02 5.01
CA PHE A 461 -17.24 6.07 6.12
C PHE A 461 -16.62 6.69 7.38
N MET A 462 -15.50 7.40 7.23
CA MET A 462 -14.86 8.10 8.36
C MET A 462 -15.77 9.19 8.94
N THR A 463 -16.55 9.86 8.11
CA THR A 463 -17.52 10.87 8.57
C THR A 463 -18.69 10.22 9.31
N ASP A 464 -19.26 9.14 8.76
CA ASP A 464 -20.40 8.43 9.36
C ASP A 464 -20.07 7.78 10.69
N THR A 465 -18.84 7.28 10.83
CA THR A 465 -18.35 6.62 12.04
C THR A 465 -17.63 7.56 13.01
N LYS A 466 -17.64 8.88 12.73
CA LYS A 466 -16.91 9.89 13.51
C LYS A 466 -15.42 9.55 13.72
N GLY A 467 -14.82 8.89 12.73
CA GLY A 467 -13.42 8.46 12.78
C GLY A 467 -13.15 7.16 13.53
N ASN A 468 -14.18 6.49 14.08
CA ASN A 468 -14.00 5.29 14.91
C ASN A 468 -14.20 3.98 14.13
N GLY A 469 -14.46 4.04 12.82
CA GLY A 469 -14.62 2.84 11.99
C GLY A 469 -13.31 2.39 11.35
N ILE A 470 -13.15 1.08 11.19
CA ILE A 470 -12.04 0.45 10.46
C ILE A 470 -12.61 -0.23 9.21
N LEU A 471 -12.04 0.06 8.05
CA LEU A 471 -12.44 -0.52 6.76
C LEU A 471 -11.22 -1.15 6.10
N ASN A 472 -11.24 -2.47 5.97
CA ASN A 472 -10.24 -3.26 5.26
C ASN A 472 -10.89 -3.98 4.08
N THR A 473 -10.18 -4.06 2.96
CA THR A 473 -10.69 -4.70 1.74
C THR A 473 -9.69 -5.69 1.17
N MET A 474 -10.19 -6.70 0.49
CA MET A 474 -9.39 -7.72 -0.16
C MET A 474 -10.04 -8.12 -1.48
N PHE A 475 -9.25 -8.17 -2.56
CA PHE A 475 -9.73 -8.60 -3.87
C PHE A 475 -10.21 -10.07 -3.84
N ASP A 476 -11.43 -10.31 -4.35
CA ASP A 476 -12.11 -11.62 -4.34
C ASP A 476 -12.49 -12.14 -5.73
N GLY A 477 -11.86 -11.64 -6.78
CA GLY A 477 -12.09 -12.11 -8.14
C GLY A 477 -12.95 -11.20 -8.99
N TYR A 478 -13.51 -11.77 -10.08
CA TYR A 478 -14.35 -11.05 -11.05
C TYR A 478 -15.73 -11.68 -11.13
N GLU A 479 -16.78 -10.85 -11.06
CA GLU A 479 -18.17 -11.26 -11.22
C GLU A 479 -18.90 -10.42 -12.29
N PRO A 480 -20.07 -10.88 -12.76
CA PRO A 480 -20.88 -10.12 -13.68
C PRO A 480 -21.24 -8.73 -13.13
N TYR A 481 -21.16 -7.72 -14.00
CA TYR A 481 -21.48 -6.33 -13.67
C TYR A 481 -22.84 -6.16 -12.97
N LYS A 482 -22.85 -5.57 -11.78
CA LYS A 482 -24.04 -5.44 -10.89
C LYS A 482 -24.89 -4.19 -11.14
N GLY A 483 -24.70 -3.51 -12.27
CA GLY A 483 -25.47 -2.31 -12.64
C GLY A 483 -24.90 -1.00 -12.09
N GLU A 484 -25.56 0.11 -12.33
CA GLU A 484 -25.09 1.45 -11.98
C GLU A 484 -25.00 1.68 -10.47
N ILE A 485 -23.98 2.45 -10.04
CA ILE A 485 -23.79 2.92 -8.68
C ILE A 485 -23.69 4.45 -8.72
N ALA A 486 -24.45 5.14 -7.87
CA ALA A 486 -24.29 6.58 -7.67
C ALA A 486 -23.06 6.85 -6.79
N TYR A 487 -22.09 7.57 -7.35
CA TYR A 487 -20.81 7.81 -6.66
C TYR A 487 -20.88 8.99 -5.68
N ARG A 488 -21.26 10.17 -6.16
CA ARG A 488 -21.29 11.40 -5.37
C ARG A 488 -22.66 12.04 -5.40
N ALA A 489 -23.26 12.23 -4.24
CA ALA A 489 -24.59 12.84 -4.12
C ALA A 489 -24.55 14.37 -4.23
N THR A 490 -23.40 14.99 -4.05
CA THR A 490 -23.22 16.45 -3.98
C THR A 490 -22.48 17.01 -5.19
N GLY A 491 -22.80 18.24 -5.58
CA GLY A 491 -22.13 18.97 -6.64
C GLY A 491 -20.84 19.65 -6.19
N SER A 492 -20.23 20.40 -7.09
CA SER A 492 -19.03 21.22 -6.85
C SER A 492 -19.39 22.70 -6.84
N LEU A 493 -18.74 23.47 -5.98
CA LEU A 493 -18.69 24.92 -6.06
C LEU A 493 -17.52 25.29 -6.98
N ILE A 494 -17.80 26.01 -8.06
CA ILE A 494 -16.85 26.29 -9.15
C ILE A 494 -16.57 27.77 -9.22
N ALA A 495 -15.31 28.16 -9.32
CA ALA A 495 -14.93 29.54 -9.54
C ALA A 495 -15.35 29.99 -10.95
N PHE A 496 -16.06 31.11 -11.02
CA PHE A 496 -16.57 31.68 -12.27
C PHE A 496 -15.50 32.41 -13.08
N GLU A 497 -14.61 33.14 -12.39
CA GLU A 497 -13.56 33.92 -13.01
C GLU A 497 -12.19 33.68 -12.38
N SER A 498 -11.14 34.13 -13.06
CA SER A 498 -9.77 34.06 -12.56
C SER A 498 -9.42 35.28 -11.72
N GLY A 499 -8.70 35.07 -10.61
CA GLY A 499 -8.29 36.14 -9.72
C GLY A 499 -7.88 35.65 -8.34
N GLU A 500 -8.03 36.49 -7.35
CA GLU A 500 -7.77 36.19 -5.95
C GLU A 500 -9.09 36.13 -5.15
N ALA A 501 -9.29 35.07 -4.40
CA ALA A 501 -10.47 34.91 -3.57
C ALA A 501 -10.48 35.91 -2.43
N VAL A 502 -11.57 36.66 -2.29
CA VAL A 502 -11.72 37.70 -1.25
C VAL A 502 -12.79 37.30 -0.22
N THR A 503 -12.63 37.79 1.00
CA THR A 503 -13.54 37.47 2.13
C THR A 503 -15.00 37.65 1.78
N TYR A 504 -15.37 38.72 1.08
CA TYR A 504 -16.77 38.99 0.70
C TYR A 504 -17.33 37.94 -0.26
N GLY A 505 -16.55 37.56 -1.29
CA GLY A 505 -16.93 36.52 -2.24
C GLY A 505 -17.07 35.14 -1.58
N LEU A 506 -16.12 34.81 -0.71
CA LEU A 506 -16.12 33.53 0.03
C LEU A 506 -17.27 33.46 1.04
N PHE A 507 -17.63 34.58 1.69
CA PHE A 507 -18.77 34.64 2.62
C PHE A 507 -20.08 34.25 1.93
N SER A 508 -20.30 34.76 0.72
CA SER A 508 -21.49 34.36 -0.07
C SER A 508 -21.42 32.90 -0.56
N ALA A 509 -20.22 32.39 -0.77
CA ALA A 509 -20.00 31.02 -1.24
C ALA A 509 -20.21 29.96 -0.14
N GLN A 510 -19.82 30.27 1.12
CA GLN A 510 -19.98 29.32 2.24
C GLN A 510 -21.44 28.98 2.57
N GLU A 511 -22.40 29.83 2.21
CA GLU A 511 -23.83 29.54 2.34
C GLU A 511 -24.31 28.41 1.39
N ARG A 512 -23.52 28.11 0.36
CA ARG A 512 -23.84 27.10 -0.66
C ARG A 512 -23.18 25.76 -0.41
N GLY A 513 -22.21 25.69 0.52
CA GLY A 513 -21.50 24.45 0.84
C GLY A 513 -20.21 24.66 1.60
N THR A 514 -19.38 23.64 1.64
CA THR A 514 -18.10 23.65 2.35
C THR A 514 -16.98 24.09 1.42
N LEU A 515 -16.22 25.12 1.80
CA LEU A 515 -15.12 25.64 1.01
C LEU A 515 -13.83 24.84 1.23
N PHE A 516 -13.01 24.73 0.17
CA PHE A 516 -11.67 24.12 0.20
C PHE A 516 -10.57 25.18 0.23
N ILE A 517 -10.89 26.44 -0.05
CA ILE A 517 -9.95 27.55 -0.13
C ILE A 517 -10.31 28.67 0.86
N GLY A 518 -9.29 29.43 1.25
CA GLY A 518 -9.44 30.61 2.08
C GLY A 518 -9.21 31.93 1.32
N PRO A 519 -9.33 33.08 2.01
CA PRO A 519 -9.00 34.37 1.44
C PRO A 519 -7.55 34.44 0.95
N GLY A 520 -7.31 35.15 -0.14
CA GLY A 520 -5.98 35.29 -0.76
C GLY A 520 -5.60 34.14 -1.70
N ALA A 521 -6.40 33.05 -1.78
CA ALA A 521 -6.13 31.96 -2.69
C ALA A 521 -6.31 32.39 -4.15
N LYS A 522 -5.34 32.07 -5.01
CA LYS A 522 -5.45 32.26 -6.45
C LYS A 522 -6.43 31.23 -7.03
N VAL A 523 -7.39 31.71 -7.79
CA VAL A 523 -8.39 30.88 -8.45
C VAL A 523 -8.46 31.20 -9.94
N TYR A 524 -8.99 30.28 -10.70
CA TYR A 524 -9.25 30.45 -12.13
C TYR A 524 -10.61 29.86 -12.51
N SER A 525 -11.19 30.33 -13.62
CA SER A 525 -12.46 29.83 -14.11
C SER A 525 -12.44 28.32 -14.30
N GLY A 526 -13.41 27.60 -13.73
CA GLY A 526 -13.47 26.15 -13.76
C GLY A 526 -12.74 25.44 -12.63
N MET A 527 -12.02 26.13 -11.74
CA MET A 527 -11.46 25.57 -10.52
C MET A 527 -12.57 25.23 -9.52
N VAL A 528 -12.52 24.06 -8.91
CA VAL A 528 -13.42 23.65 -7.85
C VAL A 528 -12.91 24.20 -6.52
N ILE A 529 -13.72 25.04 -5.90
CA ILE A 529 -13.36 25.78 -4.68
C ILE A 529 -14.06 25.27 -3.44
N GLY A 530 -14.95 24.28 -3.59
CA GLY A 530 -15.69 23.68 -2.49
C GLY A 530 -16.66 22.62 -2.92
N GLN A 531 -17.25 21.94 -1.94
CA GLN A 531 -18.31 20.96 -2.07
C GLN A 531 -19.66 21.65 -1.94
N CYS A 532 -20.54 21.49 -2.93
CA CYS A 532 -21.89 22.03 -2.85
C CYS A 532 -22.76 21.22 -1.88
N SER A 533 -23.68 21.88 -1.19
CA SER A 533 -24.70 21.20 -0.36
C SER A 533 -25.79 20.49 -1.17
N LYS A 534 -25.91 20.83 -2.46
CA LYS A 534 -26.86 20.24 -3.42
C LYS A 534 -26.16 19.31 -4.40
N SER A 535 -26.94 18.52 -5.13
CA SER A 535 -26.41 17.60 -6.15
C SER A 535 -25.90 18.29 -7.42
N GLU A 536 -26.23 19.55 -7.63
CA GLU A 536 -25.84 20.32 -8.81
C GLU A 536 -24.57 21.12 -8.57
N ASP A 537 -23.79 21.30 -9.63
CA ASP A 537 -22.64 22.20 -9.63
C ASP A 537 -23.11 23.66 -9.67
N ILE A 538 -22.46 24.51 -8.88
CA ILE A 538 -22.80 25.94 -8.80
C ILE A 538 -21.55 26.75 -9.13
N GLU A 539 -21.66 27.65 -10.12
CA GLU A 539 -20.62 28.63 -10.44
C GLU A 539 -20.78 29.87 -9.57
N LEU A 540 -19.70 30.29 -8.89
CA LEU A 540 -19.68 31.40 -7.96
C LEU A 540 -18.52 32.34 -8.23
N ASN A 541 -18.75 33.65 -8.11
CA ASN A 541 -17.70 34.65 -8.18
C ASN A 541 -17.13 34.94 -6.78
N VAL A 542 -15.98 34.31 -6.46
CA VAL A 542 -15.30 34.50 -5.18
C VAL A 542 -14.29 35.65 -5.20
N CYS A 543 -14.05 36.25 -6.38
CA CYS A 543 -13.16 37.40 -6.53
C CYS A 543 -13.90 38.75 -6.35
N LYS A 544 -15.24 38.68 -6.16
CA LYS A 544 -16.10 39.87 -6.05
C LYS A 544 -15.81 40.62 -4.74
N LYS A 545 -15.37 41.88 -4.87
CA LYS A 545 -15.16 42.79 -3.74
C LYS A 545 -16.49 43.46 -3.33
N LYS A 546 -16.62 43.82 -2.06
CA LYS A 546 -17.77 44.63 -1.57
C LYS A 546 -17.76 45.98 -2.27
N HIS A 547 -18.85 46.34 -2.95
CA HIS A 547 -18.99 47.72 -3.45
C HIS A 547 -19.09 48.68 -2.28
N LEU A 548 -18.17 49.64 -2.21
CA LEU A 548 -18.24 50.74 -1.28
C LEU A 548 -19.38 51.68 -1.75
N THR A 549 -20.48 51.70 -1.00
CA THR A 549 -21.53 52.71 -1.18
C THR A 549 -21.26 53.86 -0.23
N ASN A 550 -21.39 55.12 -0.72
CA ASN A 550 -21.14 56.35 0.06
C ASN A 550 -22.18 56.63 1.18
N THR A 551 -23.09 55.71 1.46
CA THR A 551 -24.08 55.82 2.53
C THR A 551 -23.54 55.13 3.79
N ARG A 552 -23.15 55.95 4.77
CA ARG A 552 -22.83 55.51 6.13
C ARG A 552 -24.11 55.06 6.82
N SER A 553 -24.39 53.75 6.87
CA SER A 553 -25.25 53.16 7.89
C SER A 553 -24.33 52.57 8.96
N SER A 554 -24.42 53.10 10.16
CA SER A 554 -23.59 52.73 11.32
C SER A 554 -23.85 51.32 11.87
N SER A 555 -24.68 50.50 11.21
CA SER A 555 -25.02 49.13 11.60
C SER A 555 -24.53 48.06 10.62
N ALA A 556 -23.69 48.42 9.63
CA ALA A 556 -23.37 47.51 8.51
C ALA A 556 -21.93 46.94 8.52
N ASP A 557 -21.15 47.17 9.54
CA ASP A 557 -19.80 46.58 9.68
C ASP A 557 -19.77 45.39 10.67
N GLU A 558 -20.74 44.46 10.54
CA GLU A 558 -20.52 43.13 11.11
C GLU A 558 -19.34 42.51 10.43
N ALA A 559 -18.34 42.10 11.20
CA ALA A 559 -17.17 41.40 10.70
C ALA A 559 -17.63 40.11 10.05
N LEU A 560 -17.39 39.96 8.71
CA LEU A 560 -17.72 38.75 7.97
C LEU A 560 -16.90 37.58 8.54
N THR A 561 -17.56 36.68 9.22
CA THR A 561 -16.92 35.49 9.79
C THR A 561 -16.94 34.37 8.76
N LEU A 562 -15.76 33.90 8.35
CA LEU A 562 -15.60 32.73 7.49
C LEU A 562 -15.37 31.47 8.34
N VAL A 563 -16.05 30.40 7.96
CA VAL A 563 -15.72 29.07 8.47
C VAL A 563 -14.37 28.65 7.90
N PRO A 564 -13.44 28.08 8.69
CA PRO A 564 -12.17 27.59 8.18
C PRO A 564 -12.38 26.64 6.99
N PRO A 565 -11.61 26.77 5.91
CA PRO A 565 -11.75 25.91 4.75
C PRO A 565 -11.35 24.46 5.11
N LYS A 566 -12.02 23.49 4.50
CA LYS A 566 -11.65 22.07 4.58
C LYS A 566 -10.46 21.82 3.65
N VAL A 567 -9.26 21.68 4.21
CA VAL A 567 -8.08 21.26 3.44
C VAL A 567 -8.17 19.76 3.19
N LEU A 568 -8.22 19.36 1.92
CA LEU A 568 -8.29 17.96 1.53
C LEU A 568 -6.88 17.36 1.51
N SER A 569 -6.72 16.14 2.06
CA SER A 569 -5.54 15.33 1.80
C SER A 569 -5.55 14.84 0.35
N LEU A 570 -4.44 14.24 -0.12
CA LEU A 570 -4.36 13.67 -1.47
C LEU A 570 -5.46 12.61 -1.68
N GLU A 571 -5.61 11.69 -0.75
CA GLU A 571 -6.62 10.64 -0.79
C GLU A 571 -8.04 11.23 -0.82
N GLN A 572 -8.33 12.18 0.06
CA GLN A 572 -9.63 12.85 0.09
C GLN A 572 -9.94 13.60 -1.21
N ALA A 573 -8.91 14.18 -1.84
CA ALA A 573 -9.07 14.87 -3.11
C ALA A 573 -9.32 13.88 -4.27
N ILE A 574 -8.60 12.74 -4.29
CA ILE A 574 -8.81 11.65 -5.26
C ILE A 574 -10.23 11.08 -5.10
N ASP A 575 -10.68 10.85 -3.88
CA ASP A 575 -12.04 10.35 -3.59
C ASP A 575 -13.13 11.34 -4.01
N PHE A 576 -12.86 12.63 -3.89
CA PHE A 576 -13.82 13.69 -4.15
C PHE A 576 -14.06 13.92 -5.65
N ILE A 577 -13.04 13.84 -6.51
CA ILE A 577 -13.16 14.17 -7.94
C ILE A 577 -14.19 13.29 -8.65
N ASP A 578 -14.95 13.90 -9.57
CA ASP A 578 -15.91 13.20 -10.42
C ASP A 578 -15.34 12.97 -11.83
N THR A 579 -16.09 12.25 -12.67
CA THR A 579 -15.69 11.87 -14.04
C THR A 579 -15.37 13.06 -14.95
N ASP A 580 -15.97 14.23 -14.68
CA ASP A 580 -15.76 15.48 -15.40
C ASP A 580 -14.73 16.41 -14.72
N GLU A 581 -14.06 15.91 -13.69
CA GLU A 581 -13.07 16.66 -12.89
C GLU A 581 -11.67 16.06 -13.02
N LEU A 582 -10.67 16.86 -12.68
CA LEU A 582 -9.27 16.48 -12.55
C LEU A 582 -8.72 17.03 -11.24
N LEU A 583 -7.77 16.31 -10.66
CA LEU A 583 -6.96 16.78 -9.54
C LEU A 583 -5.61 17.24 -10.07
N GLU A 584 -5.28 18.52 -9.94
CA GLU A 584 -3.93 19.02 -10.15
C GLU A 584 -3.08 18.68 -8.93
N VAL A 585 -1.97 18.03 -9.18
CA VAL A 585 -0.96 17.65 -8.19
C VAL A 585 0.30 18.43 -8.47
N THR A 586 0.72 19.24 -7.50
CA THR A 586 1.97 20.00 -7.56
C THR A 586 2.75 19.78 -6.26
N PRO A 587 4.03 20.11 -6.20
CA PRO A 587 4.81 20.03 -4.96
C PRO A 587 4.18 20.77 -3.77
N GLU A 588 3.52 21.91 -4.03
CA GLU A 588 2.98 22.80 -2.99
C GLU A 588 1.48 22.68 -2.80
N SER A 589 0.71 22.34 -3.86
CA SER A 589 -0.75 22.46 -3.86
C SER A 589 -1.46 21.24 -4.44
N LEU A 590 -2.67 21.00 -3.94
CA LEU A 590 -3.65 20.10 -4.53
C LEU A 590 -4.88 20.93 -4.92
N ARG A 591 -5.21 20.98 -6.22
CA ARG A 591 -6.32 21.78 -6.74
C ARG A 591 -7.23 20.94 -7.60
N ILE A 592 -8.51 20.97 -7.33
CA ILE A 592 -9.51 20.28 -8.15
C ILE A 592 -10.04 21.24 -9.21
N ARG A 593 -10.23 20.75 -10.42
CA ARG A 593 -10.80 21.54 -11.52
C ARG A 593 -11.68 20.72 -12.43
N LYS A 594 -12.53 21.41 -13.18
CA LYS A 594 -13.26 20.78 -14.28
C LYS A 594 -12.32 20.45 -15.45
N LYS A 595 -12.58 19.36 -16.16
CA LYS A 595 -11.88 19.00 -17.40
C LYS A 595 -12.01 20.10 -18.44
N ILE A 596 -13.24 20.63 -18.60
CA ILE A 596 -13.55 21.77 -19.47
C ILE A 596 -13.65 23.02 -18.61
N LEU A 597 -12.67 23.92 -18.72
CA LEU A 597 -12.62 25.13 -17.91
C LEU A 597 -13.62 26.19 -18.34
N ASP A 598 -13.88 26.33 -19.67
CA ASP A 598 -14.82 27.29 -20.20
C ASP A 598 -16.28 26.92 -19.85
N PRO A 599 -17.03 27.81 -19.19
CA PRO A 599 -18.40 27.52 -18.76
C PRO A 599 -19.38 27.30 -19.93
N THR A 600 -19.16 27.95 -21.07
CA THR A 600 -20.02 27.80 -22.25
C THR A 600 -19.80 26.46 -22.92
N LEU A 601 -18.54 26.05 -23.07
CA LEU A 601 -18.18 24.74 -23.62
C LEU A 601 -18.65 23.61 -22.69
N ARG A 602 -18.54 23.80 -21.37
CA ARG A 602 -19.01 22.85 -20.35
C ARG A 602 -20.52 22.60 -20.46
N LYS A 603 -21.30 23.66 -20.59
CA LYS A 603 -22.76 23.55 -20.80
C LYS A 603 -23.12 22.86 -22.13
N ARG A 604 -22.36 23.15 -23.20
CA ARG A 604 -22.60 22.52 -24.53
C ARG A 604 -22.21 21.03 -24.53
N ALA A 605 -21.20 20.63 -23.82
CA ALA A 605 -20.76 19.25 -23.72
C ALA A 605 -21.78 18.33 -23.01
N GLY A 606 -22.84 18.90 -22.41
CA GLY A 606 -23.96 18.13 -21.88
C GLY A 606 -23.62 17.27 -20.68
N PHE A 607 -22.58 17.62 -19.91
CA PHE A 607 -22.30 16.98 -18.63
C PHE A 607 -23.42 17.32 -17.64
N LYS A 608 -24.59 16.71 -17.85
CA LYS A 608 -25.60 16.60 -16.81
C LYS A 608 -25.15 15.45 -15.89
N LYS A 609 -24.98 15.71 -14.62
CA LYS A 609 -24.96 14.65 -13.62
C LYS A 609 -26.33 13.93 -13.69
N ASN A 610 -26.35 12.68 -14.11
CA ASN A 610 -27.50 11.80 -13.98
C ASN A 610 -27.54 11.27 -12.55
#